data_40d16e99d68a9fcbf89c096803100278
#
_entry.id   40d16e99d68a9fcbf89c096803100278
#
_cell.length_a   1.000
_cell.length_b   1.000
_cell.length_c   1.000
_cell.angle_alpha   90.00
_cell.angle_beta   90.00
_cell.angle_gamma   90.00
#
_symmetry.space_group_name_H-M   'P 1'
#
loop_
_entity.id
_entity.type
_entity.pdbx_description
1 polymer ?
#
loop_
_entity_poly.entity_id
_entity_poly.type
_entity_poly.pdbx_seq_one_letter_code
_entity_poly.pdbx_strand_id
1 'polypeptide(L)'
;AGLDLNLLVNKSGLEIREFLKRLYIDLWDIQYNIGKPTIASINGAARGGGMTLAISCDIIIASEKASFGYPEINLGLLPAIHFTHLPKIIGRYKAFDLLFSGRTFYSEEALLLGLISRKIPSPEINDKVTEIALNLSKKSPTSMNLGRAAFLRTNDLDYRRGVANAVEDFCNAATTPDAQEGLKAFLEKRKPIWET
;
A
#
# COMPACT_ATOMS: atom_id res chain seq x y z
N ALA A 1 9.61 2.61 -4.03
CA ALA A 1 10.28 1.83 -2.99
C ALA A 1 9.27 1.39 -1.94
N GLY A 2 9.74 0.89 -0.81
CA GLY A 2 8.93 0.49 0.33
C GLY A 2 9.33 1.28 1.58
N LEU A 3 9.05 0.69 2.73
CA LEU A 3 9.41 1.22 4.03
C LEU A 3 10.92 1.10 4.28
N ASP A 4 11.49 2.07 4.99
CA ASP A 4 12.83 1.90 5.55
C ASP A 4 12.76 0.92 6.74
N LEU A 5 13.30 -0.28 6.54
CA LEU A 5 13.22 -1.35 7.53
C LEU A 5 14.06 -1.09 8.80
N ASN A 6 15.00 -0.13 8.76
CA ASN A 6 15.72 0.30 9.96
C ASN A 6 14.76 0.88 11.03
N LEU A 7 13.59 1.34 10.60
CA LEU A 7 12.54 1.84 11.51
C LEU A 7 11.87 0.73 12.33
N LEU A 8 12.09 -0.55 11.99
CA LEU A 8 11.46 -1.69 12.65
C LEU A 8 12.46 -2.55 13.45
N VAL A 9 13.76 -2.50 13.09
CA VAL A 9 14.79 -3.35 13.72
C VAL A 9 14.98 -2.95 15.18
N ASN A 10 14.97 -3.93 16.09
CA ASN A 10 15.14 -3.77 17.53
C ASN A 10 14.13 -2.80 18.19
N LYS A 11 12.98 -2.58 17.56
CA LYS A 11 11.90 -1.77 18.10
C LYS A 11 10.96 -2.62 18.97
N SER A 12 10.49 -2.02 20.04
CA SER A 12 9.42 -2.61 20.86
C SER A 12 8.09 -2.61 20.11
N GLY A 13 7.18 -3.51 20.49
CA GLY A 13 5.83 -3.53 19.91
C GLY A 13 5.09 -2.20 20.03
N LEU A 14 5.35 -1.41 21.10
CA LEU A 14 4.75 -0.08 21.26
C LEU A 14 5.28 0.92 20.22
N GLU A 15 6.60 0.97 20.00
CA GLU A 15 7.19 1.85 18.98
C GLU A 15 6.70 1.51 17.58
N ILE A 16 6.61 0.20 17.27
CA ILE A 16 6.07 -0.26 15.98
C ILE A 16 4.60 0.13 15.83
N ARG A 17 3.77 -0.04 16.89
CA ARG A 17 2.36 0.37 16.89
C ARG A 17 2.19 1.86 16.61
N GLU A 18 2.95 2.72 17.30
CA GLU A 18 2.90 4.18 17.10
C GLU A 18 3.31 4.56 15.67
N PHE A 19 4.33 3.90 15.12
CA PHE A 19 4.75 4.11 13.74
C PHE A 19 3.66 3.69 12.74
N LEU A 20 3.08 2.50 12.91
CA LEU A 20 2.02 2.00 12.03
C LEU A 20 0.73 2.80 12.15
N LYS A 21 0.40 3.32 13.33
CA LYS A 21 -0.71 4.24 13.50
C LYS A 21 -0.57 5.44 12.59
N ARG A 22 0.62 6.07 12.54
CA ARG A 22 0.89 7.20 11.63
C ARG A 22 0.76 6.79 10.16
N LEU A 23 1.34 5.65 9.78
CA LEU A 23 1.34 5.18 8.39
C LEU A 23 -0.04 4.70 7.93
N TYR A 24 -0.81 4.00 8.78
CA TYR A 24 -2.04 3.34 8.39
C TYR A 24 -3.29 4.14 8.74
N ILE A 25 -3.29 4.85 9.86
CA ILE A 25 -4.47 5.57 10.35
C ILE A 25 -4.36 7.06 10.02
N ASP A 26 -3.32 7.74 10.50
CA ASP A 26 -3.21 9.20 10.37
C ASP A 26 -3.04 9.62 8.90
N LEU A 27 -2.21 8.90 8.11
CA LEU A 27 -2.08 9.14 6.68
C LEU A 27 -3.43 8.98 5.96
N TRP A 28 -4.17 7.90 6.29
CA TRP A 28 -5.48 7.67 5.69
C TRP A 28 -6.48 8.76 6.07
N ASP A 29 -6.50 9.19 7.33
CA ASP A 29 -7.37 10.27 7.78
C ASP A 29 -7.04 11.61 7.09
N ILE A 30 -5.75 11.90 6.86
CA ILE A 30 -5.33 13.07 6.07
C ILE A 30 -5.84 12.95 4.63
N GLN A 31 -5.60 11.82 3.98
CA GLN A 31 -6.06 11.56 2.62
C GLN A 31 -7.59 11.61 2.51
N TYR A 32 -8.30 11.05 3.48
CA TYR A 32 -9.76 11.07 3.52
C TYR A 32 -10.31 12.49 3.61
N ASN A 33 -9.70 13.35 4.44
CA ASN A 33 -10.20 14.68 4.75
C ASN A 33 -9.65 15.81 3.83
N ILE A 34 -8.73 15.49 2.90
CA ILE A 34 -8.09 16.51 2.06
C ILE A 34 -9.07 17.26 1.13
N GLY A 35 -10.27 16.69 0.90
CA GLY A 35 -11.33 17.32 0.11
C GLY A 35 -11.04 17.43 -1.39
N LYS A 36 -9.99 16.78 -1.88
CA LYS A 36 -9.54 16.80 -3.28
C LYS A 36 -9.18 15.39 -3.74
N PRO A 37 -9.39 15.02 -5.02
CA PRO A 37 -8.87 13.80 -5.57
C PRO A 37 -7.35 13.73 -5.47
N THR A 38 -6.84 12.56 -5.13
CA THR A 38 -5.42 12.26 -5.04
C THR A 38 -5.02 11.21 -6.07
N ILE A 39 -3.83 11.35 -6.66
CA ILE A 39 -3.34 10.45 -7.71
C ILE A 39 -1.97 9.90 -7.30
N ALA A 40 -1.86 8.59 -7.20
CA ALA A 40 -0.58 7.91 -7.10
C ALA A 40 0.01 7.73 -8.51
N SER A 41 1.12 8.40 -8.80
CA SER A 41 1.90 8.23 -10.03
C SER A 41 3.07 7.29 -9.77
N ILE A 42 2.95 6.02 -10.18
CA ILE A 42 3.94 4.99 -9.88
C ILE A 42 4.88 4.80 -11.07
N ASN A 43 6.07 5.36 -10.95
CA ASN A 43 7.11 5.34 -12.00
C ASN A 43 8.19 4.27 -11.78
N GLY A 44 8.10 3.46 -10.72
CA GLY A 44 9.09 2.44 -10.37
C GLY A 44 8.51 1.37 -9.43
N ALA A 45 9.33 0.86 -8.52
CA ALA A 45 8.90 -0.18 -7.59
C ALA A 45 8.02 0.38 -6.47
N ALA A 46 6.88 -0.26 -6.21
CA ALA A 46 6.04 -0.06 -5.02
C ALA A 46 5.99 -1.37 -4.22
N ARG A 47 6.50 -1.36 -2.99
CA ARG A 47 6.62 -2.53 -2.12
C ARG A 47 6.06 -2.23 -0.74
N GLY A 48 5.30 -3.15 -0.14
CA GLY A 48 4.84 -3.04 1.24
C GLY A 48 4.27 -1.66 1.58
N GLY A 49 4.95 -0.87 2.41
CA GLY A 49 4.57 0.50 2.74
C GLY A 49 4.42 1.43 1.52
N GLY A 50 5.13 1.18 0.41
CA GLY A 50 4.91 1.89 -0.85
C GLY A 50 3.56 1.56 -1.48
N MET A 51 3.09 0.31 -1.34
CA MET A 51 1.73 -0.08 -1.72
C MET A 51 0.69 0.56 -0.80
N THR A 52 0.96 0.64 0.50
CA THR A 52 0.10 1.34 1.47
C THR A 52 -0.13 2.79 1.05
N LEU A 53 0.93 3.52 0.68
CA LEU A 53 0.80 4.90 0.21
C LEU A 53 0.03 4.97 -1.12
N ALA A 54 0.30 4.07 -2.06
CA ALA A 54 -0.40 4.06 -3.35
C ALA A 54 -1.91 3.87 -3.20
N ILE A 55 -2.33 2.90 -2.37
CA ILE A 55 -3.76 2.58 -2.16
C ILE A 55 -4.49 3.62 -1.30
N SER A 56 -3.79 4.50 -0.60
CA SER A 56 -4.42 5.62 0.10
C SER A 56 -4.90 6.73 -0.87
N CYS A 57 -4.45 6.68 -2.13
CA CYS A 57 -4.88 7.63 -3.16
C CYS A 57 -6.14 7.13 -3.87
N ASP A 58 -6.91 8.08 -4.45
CA ASP A 58 -8.18 7.78 -5.15
C ASP A 58 -7.95 7.17 -6.54
N ILE A 59 -6.85 7.50 -7.18
CA ILE A 59 -6.50 7.02 -8.53
C ILE A 59 -5.07 6.51 -8.51
N ILE A 60 -4.83 5.32 -9.04
CA ILE A 60 -3.49 4.76 -9.17
C ILE A 60 -3.15 4.62 -10.66
N ILE A 61 -2.10 5.32 -11.10
CA ILE A 61 -1.59 5.28 -12.46
C ILE A 61 -0.15 4.80 -12.42
N ALA A 62 0.20 3.86 -13.28
CA ALA A 62 1.53 3.30 -13.29
C ALA A 62 2.23 3.39 -14.65
N SER A 63 3.54 3.57 -14.61
CA SER A 63 4.42 3.35 -15.76
C SER A 63 4.39 1.87 -16.17
N GLU A 64 4.55 1.60 -17.46
CA GLU A 64 4.71 0.23 -17.99
C GLU A 64 5.87 -0.54 -17.32
N LYS A 65 6.89 0.18 -16.82
CA LYS A 65 8.05 -0.40 -16.12
C LYS A 65 7.87 -0.50 -14.61
N ALA A 66 6.75 -0.03 -14.07
CA ALA A 66 6.49 -0.12 -12.64
C ALA A 66 6.31 -1.58 -12.20
N SER A 67 6.71 -1.84 -10.97
CA SER A 67 6.57 -3.16 -10.37
C SER A 67 6.02 -3.07 -8.95
N PHE A 68 5.29 -4.08 -8.54
CA PHE A 68 4.51 -4.13 -7.32
C PHE A 68 4.84 -5.38 -6.50
N GLY A 69 4.52 -5.38 -5.21
CA GLY A 69 4.65 -6.57 -4.39
C GLY A 69 4.39 -6.32 -2.92
N TYR A 70 4.14 -7.41 -2.22
CA TYR A 70 3.89 -7.48 -0.79
C TYR A 70 4.91 -8.43 -0.15
N PRO A 71 6.21 -8.02 -0.06
CA PRO A 71 7.30 -8.91 0.31
C PRO A 71 7.41 -9.14 1.82
N GLU A 72 6.49 -8.62 2.63
CA GLU A 72 6.51 -8.69 4.10
C GLU A 72 6.66 -10.12 4.60
N ILE A 73 5.97 -11.07 3.96
CA ILE A 73 6.01 -12.49 4.34
C ILE A 73 7.42 -13.10 4.23
N ASN A 74 8.23 -12.62 3.30
CA ASN A 74 9.62 -13.06 3.13
C ASN A 74 10.56 -12.58 4.24
N LEU A 75 10.07 -11.68 5.10
CA LEU A 75 10.78 -11.10 6.24
C LEU A 75 10.18 -11.55 7.58
N GLY A 76 9.28 -12.54 7.58
CA GLY A 76 8.55 -12.93 8.79
C GLY A 76 7.52 -11.89 9.26
N LEU A 77 7.24 -10.87 8.44
CA LEU A 77 6.24 -9.85 8.70
C LEU A 77 4.92 -10.19 8.00
N LEU A 78 3.86 -9.48 8.35
CA LEU A 78 2.57 -9.62 7.70
C LEU A 78 2.22 -8.38 6.86
N PRO A 79 1.73 -8.54 5.63
CA PRO A 79 1.15 -7.43 4.85
C PRO A 79 -0.26 -7.10 5.37
N ALA A 80 -0.40 -6.90 6.68
CA ALA A 80 -1.67 -6.97 7.40
C ALA A 80 -2.71 -5.94 6.94
N ILE A 81 -2.29 -4.69 6.63
CA ILE A 81 -3.23 -3.67 6.12
C ILE A 81 -3.84 -4.11 4.79
N HIS A 82 -3.09 -4.87 3.98
CA HIS A 82 -3.54 -5.31 2.67
C HIS A 82 -4.57 -6.44 2.73
N PHE A 83 -4.72 -7.12 3.89
CA PHE A 83 -5.82 -8.07 4.12
C PHE A 83 -7.19 -7.39 4.10
N THR A 84 -7.26 -6.11 4.44
CA THR A 84 -8.53 -5.39 4.57
C THR A 84 -9.14 -4.99 3.24
N HIS A 85 -8.33 -4.64 2.25
CA HIS A 85 -8.82 -4.06 0.98
C HIS A 85 -8.51 -4.92 -0.25
N LEU A 86 -7.32 -5.57 -0.32
CA LEU A 86 -6.90 -6.25 -1.53
C LEU A 86 -7.87 -7.35 -1.98
N PRO A 87 -8.42 -8.20 -1.09
CA PRO A 87 -9.42 -9.20 -1.47
C PRO A 87 -10.71 -8.59 -2.04
N LYS A 88 -11.06 -7.36 -1.64
CA LYS A 88 -12.24 -6.65 -2.17
C LYS A 88 -12.01 -6.11 -3.58
N ILE A 89 -10.77 -5.77 -3.92
CA ILE A 89 -10.39 -5.23 -5.23
C ILE A 89 -10.18 -6.36 -6.26
N ILE A 90 -9.37 -7.37 -5.92
CA ILE A 90 -8.92 -8.38 -6.90
C ILE A 90 -9.49 -9.79 -6.66
N GLY A 91 -10.32 -9.94 -5.63
CA GLY A 91 -10.87 -11.23 -5.21
C GLY A 91 -9.91 -12.03 -4.29
N ARG A 92 -10.50 -12.88 -3.45
CA ARG A 92 -9.83 -13.58 -2.36
C ARG A 92 -8.62 -14.42 -2.82
N TYR A 93 -8.79 -15.21 -3.88
CA TYR A 93 -7.76 -16.17 -4.29
C TYR A 93 -6.51 -15.49 -4.86
N LYS A 94 -6.70 -14.47 -5.69
CA LYS A 94 -5.60 -13.66 -6.25
C LYS A 94 -4.91 -12.84 -5.16
N ALA A 95 -5.67 -12.28 -4.23
CA ALA A 95 -5.11 -11.56 -3.09
C ALA A 95 -4.26 -12.48 -2.22
N PHE A 96 -4.74 -13.68 -1.91
CA PHE A 96 -3.98 -14.66 -1.13
C PHE A 96 -2.66 -15.03 -1.82
N ASP A 97 -2.70 -15.32 -3.14
CA ASP A 97 -1.50 -15.62 -3.91
C ASP A 97 -0.46 -14.49 -3.80
N LEU A 98 -0.84 -13.25 -4.07
CA LEU A 98 0.08 -12.11 -4.03
C LEU A 98 0.64 -11.86 -2.62
N LEU A 99 -0.20 -11.93 -1.59
CA LEU A 99 0.18 -11.59 -0.21
C LEU A 99 1.05 -12.66 0.45
N PHE A 100 0.81 -13.94 0.14
CA PHE A 100 1.50 -15.05 0.79
C PHE A 100 2.66 -15.64 -0.03
N SER A 101 2.68 -15.41 -1.36
CA SER A 101 3.88 -15.70 -2.15
C SER A 101 4.96 -14.62 -2.01
N GLY A 102 4.57 -13.38 -1.68
CA GLY A 102 5.49 -12.24 -1.64
C GLY A 102 6.15 -11.91 -2.98
N ARG A 103 5.61 -12.47 -4.08
CA ARG A 103 6.18 -12.31 -5.41
C ARG A 103 6.05 -10.89 -5.95
N THR A 104 6.95 -10.54 -6.84
CA THR A 104 6.83 -9.32 -7.64
C THR A 104 5.87 -9.55 -8.80
N PHE A 105 5.06 -8.54 -9.11
CA PHE A 105 4.22 -8.47 -10.31
C PHE A 105 4.35 -7.10 -10.96
N TYR A 106 3.89 -6.97 -12.21
CA TYR A 106 4.15 -5.80 -13.05
C TYR A 106 2.87 -5.10 -13.47
N SER A 107 3.01 -3.93 -14.11
CA SER A 107 1.91 -3.05 -14.48
C SER A 107 0.83 -3.71 -15.32
N GLU A 108 1.20 -4.66 -16.19
CA GLU A 108 0.23 -5.42 -17.00
C GLU A 108 -0.70 -6.24 -16.11
N GLU A 109 -0.12 -7.02 -15.20
CA GLU A 109 -0.89 -7.82 -14.26
C GLU A 109 -1.69 -6.92 -13.30
N ALA A 110 -1.10 -5.83 -12.80
CA ALA A 110 -1.78 -4.88 -11.94
C ALA A 110 -3.01 -4.25 -12.61
N LEU A 111 -2.93 -3.95 -13.92
CA LEU A 111 -4.06 -3.45 -14.70
C LEU A 111 -5.15 -4.50 -14.87
N LEU A 112 -4.78 -5.73 -15.25
CA LEU A 112 -5.72 -6.86 -15.39
C LEU A 112 -6.43 -7.22 -14.09
N LEU A 113 -5.76 -7.02 -12.95
CA LEU A 113 -6.34 -7.21 -11.63
C LEU A 113 -7.26 -6.07 -11.17
N GLY A 114 -7.26 -4.93 -11.86
CA GLY A 114 -7.97 -3.74 -11.45
C GLY A 114 -7.32 -2.99 -10.30
N LEU A 115 -6.04 -3.29 -9.99
CA LEU A 115 -5.30 -2.63 -8.92
C LEU A 115 -4.82 -1.22 -9.32
N ILE A 116 -4.58 -1.01 -10.61
CA ILE A 116 -4.28 0.31 -11.18
C ILE A 116 -5.32 0.70 -12.21
N SER A 117 -5.59 2.00 -12.30
CA SER A 117 -6.58 2.55 -13.23
C SER A 117 -6.04 2.65 -14.67
N ARG A 118 -4.74 2.88 -14.81
CA ARG A 118 -4.08 3.09 -16.12
C ARG A 118 -2.63 2.64 -16.09
N LYS A 119 -2.18 2.09 -17.22
CA LYS A 119 -0.78 1.83 -17.55
C LYS A 119 -0.34 2.80 -18.64
N ILE A 120 0.77 3.50 -18.47
CA ILE A 120 1.26 4.56 -19.35
C ILE A 120 2.73 4.28 -19.72
N PRO A 121 3.16 4.54 -20.99
CA PRO A 121 4.57 4.47 -21.36
C PRO A 121 5.45 5.31 -20.43
N SER A 122 6.61 4.78 -20.04
CA SER A 122 7.47 5.41 -19.03
C SER A 122 7.87 6.86 -19.34
N PRO A 123 8.18 7.25 -20.59
CA PRO A 123 8.52 8.64 -20.89
C PRO A 123 7.36 9.62 -20.73
N GLU A 124 6.12 9.12 -20.84
CA GLU A 124 4.92 9.95 -20.89
C GLU A 124 4.21 10.10 -19.54
N ILE A 125 4.62 9.33 -18.51
CA ILE A 125 3.81 9.23 -17.29
C ILE A 125 3.58 10.58 -16.59
N ASN A 126 4.60 11.43 -16.50
CA ASN A 126 4.49 12.72 -15.81
C ASN A 126 3.51 13.66 -16.53
N ASP A 127 3.61 13.73 -17.86
CA ASP A 127 2.76 14.59 -18.68
C ASP A 127 1.31 14.11 -18.63
N LYS A 128 1.10 12.80 -18.76
CA LYS A 128 -0.24 12.21 -18.73
C LYS A 128 -0.91 12.31 -17.36
N VAL A 129 -0.15 12.12 -16.28
CA VAL A 129 -0.69 12.32 -14.91
C VAL A 129 -1.04 13.78 -14.68
N THR A 130 -0.21 14.71 -15.16
CA THR A 130 -0.47 16.16 -15.08
C THR A 130 -1.72 16.52 -15.88
N GLU A 131 -1.88 16.00 -17.08
CA GLU A 131 -3.08 16.19 -17.92
C GLU A 131 -4.34 15.73 -17.17
N ILE A 132 -4.30 14.53 -16.55
CA ILE A 132 -5.42 13.99 -15.78
C ILE A 132 -5.75 14.89 -14.59
N ALA A 133 -4.73 15.30 -13.83
CA ALA A 133 -4.92 16.21 -12.68
C ALA A 133 -5.52 17.54 -13.09
N LEU A 134 -5.05 18.14 -14.19
CA LEU A 134 -5.61 19.37 -14.75
C LEU A 134 -7.07 19.20 -15.23
N ASN A 135 -7.42 18.05 -15.78
CA ASN A 135 -8.80 17.76 -16.17
C ASN A 135 -9.73 17.63 -14.96
N LEU A 136 -9.25 17.02 -13.87
CA LEU A 136 -10.00 16.97 -12.61
C LEU A 136 -10.15 18.36 -11.98
N SER A 137 -9.12 19.19 -12.01
CA SER A 137 -9.13 20.54 -11.41
C SER A 137 -10.11 21.52 -12.09
N LYS A 138 -10.51 21.23 -13.34
CA LYS A 138 -11.53 22.00 -14.08
C LYS A 138 -12.97 21.68 -13.67
N LYS A 139 -13.20 20.67 -12.83
CA LYS A 139 -14.53 20.29 -12.35
C LYS A 139 -14.94 21.21 -11.19
N SER A 140 -16.26 21.27 -10.89
CA SER A 140 -16.76 22.01 -9.74
C SER A 140 -16.07 21.57 -8.44
N PRO A 141 -15.38 22.46 -7.71
CA PRO A 141 -14.71 22.09 -6.45
C PRO A 141 -15.71 21.57 -5.41
N THR A 142 -16.89 22.14 -5.34
CA THR A 142 -17.97 21.72 -4.42
C THR A 142 -18.45 20.31 -4.74
N SER A 143 -18.77 20.05 -6.02
CA SER A 143 -19.22 18.71 -6.45
C SER A 143 -18.13 17.66 -6.27
N MET A 144 -16.88 18.02 -6.53
CA MET A 144 -15.75 17.13 -6.35
C MET A 144 -15.53 16.76 -4.88
N ASN A 145 -15.57 17.75 -3.98
CA ASN A 145 -15.44 17.52 -2.54
C ASN A 145 -16.59 16.66 -1.98
N LEU A 146 -17.83 17.07 -2.23
CA LEU A 146 -19.01 16.36 -1.74
C LEU A 146 -19.12 14.95 -2.33
N GLY A 147 -18.88 14.82 -3.63
CA GLY A 147 -18.91 13.52 -4.33
C GLY A 147 -17.84 12.57 -3.83
N ARG A 148 -16.58 13.04 -3.66
CA ARG A 148 -15.50 12.25 -3.09
C ARG A 148 -15.82 11.80 -1.66
N ALA A 149 -16.28 12.71 -0.80
CA ALA A 149 -16.64 12.37 0.57
C ALA A 149 -17.78 11.32 0.63
N ALA A 150 -18.80 11.46 -0.21
CA ALA A 150 -19.89 10.48 -0.30
C ALA A 150 -19.40 9.14 -0.81
N PHE A 151 -18.56 9.12 -1.86
CA PHE A 151 -17.98 7.91 -2.42
C PHE A 151 -17.15 7.12 -1.38
N LEU A 152 -16.21 7.79 -0.72
CA LEU A 152 -15.36 7.17 0.30
C LEU A 152 -16.19 6.65 1.47
N ARG A 153 -17.14 7.43 1.99
CA ARG A 153 -18.01 7.00 3.08
C ARG A 153 -18.80 5.73 2.74
N THR A 154 -19.25 5.60 1.51
CA THR A 154 -20.03 4.43 1.07
C THR A 154 -19.19 3.19 0.87
N ASN A 155 -17.95 3.36 0.39
CA ASN A 155 -17.09 2.22 0.04
C ASN A 155 -16.19 1.76 1.19
N ASP A 156 -15.90 2.62 2.18
CA ASP A 156 -14.91 2.35 3.23
C ASP A 156 -15.50 2.11 4.62
N LEU A 157 -16.78 1.79 4.72
CA LEU A 157 -17.48 1.58 6.00
C LEU A 157 -16.77 0.58 6.94
N ASP A 158 -16.24 -0.50 6.39
CA ASP A 158 -15.54 -1.56 7.15
C ASP A 158 -14.02 -1.36 7.21
N TYR A 159 -13.47 -0.45 6.41
CA TYR A 159 -12.03 -0.29 6.23
C TYR A 159 -11.34 0.11 7.54
N ARG A 160 -11.87 1.10 8.26
CA ARG A 160 -11.28 1.59 9.51
C ARG A 160 -11.17 0.52 10.60
N ARG A 161 -12.16 -0.37 10.69
CA ARG A 161 -12.10 -1.52 11.63
C ARG A 161 -11.01 -2.50 11.22
N GLY A 162 -10.93 -2.81 9.93
CA GLY A 162 -9.90 -3.68 9.38
C GLY A 162 -8.49 -3.13 9.59
N VAL A 163 -8.29 -1.83 9.44
CA VAL A 163 -6.98 -1.17 9.66
C VAL A 163 -6.53 -1.26 11.11
N ALA A 164 -7.42 -1.04 12.07
CA ALA A 164 -7.07 -1.18 13.49
C ALA A 164 -6.59 -2.60 13.82
N ASN A 165 -7.28 -3.63 13.33
CA ASN A 165 -6.85 -5.01 13.48
C ASN A 165 -5.49 -5.27 12.79
N ALA A 166 -5.28 -4.71 11.58
CA ALA A 166 -4.04 -4.87 10.85
C ALA A 166 -2.82 -4.30 11.60
N VAL A 167 -2.98 -3.21 12.35
CA VAL A 167 -1.91 -2.67 13.21
C VAL A 167 -1.51 -3.70 14.28
N GLU A 168 -2.48 -4.31 14.95
CA GLU A 168 -2.20 -5.31 15.98
C GLU A 168 -1.55 -6.57 15.40
N ASP A 169 -2.07 -7.08 14.28
CA ASP A 169 -1.54 -8.26 13.59
C ASP A 169 -0.08 -8.05 13.15
N PHE A 170 0.21 -6.87 12.57
CA PHE A 170 1.58 -6.52 12.18
C PHE A 170 2.51 -6.41 13.39
N CYS A 171 2.10 -5.73 14.45
CA CYS A 171 2.91 -5.59 15.66
C CYS A 171 3.24 -6.94 16.29
N ASN A 172 2.25 -7.82 16.38
CA ASN A 172 2.43 -9.17 16.88
C ASN A 172 3.44 -9.96 16.07
N ALA A 173 3.35 -9.90 14.73
CA ALA A 173 4.31 -10.55 13.84
C ALA A 173 5.70 -9.93 13.94
N ALA A 174 5.81 -8.60 13.87
CA ALA A 174 7.08 -7.88 13.79
C ALA A 174 7.97 -8.04 15.04
N THR A 175 7.40 -8.43 16.17
CA THR A 175 8.14 -8.68 17.43
C THR A 175 8.56 -10.14 17.60
N THR A 176 8.26 -11.03 16.67
CA THR A 176 8.70 -12.43 16.73
C THR A 176 10.19 -12.56 16.42
N PRO A 177 10.87 -13.62 16.94
CA PRO A 177 12.26 -13.91 16.58
C PRO A 177 12.47 -14.03 15.07
N ASP A 178 11.58 -14.69 14.36
CA ASP A 178 11.63 -14.84 12.89
C ASP A 178 11.58 -13.51 12.15
N ALA A 179 10.69 -12.60 12.54
CA ALA A 179 10.63 -11.29 11.91
C ALA A 179 11.91 -10.48 12.17
N GLN A 180 12.46 -10.53 13.39
CA GLN A 180 13.72 -9.85 13.72
C GLN A 180 14.90 -10.46 12.96
N GLU A 181 14.96 -11.77 12.81
CA GLU A 181 15.96 -12.45 11.94
C GLU A 181 15.79 -12.04 10.47
N GLY A 182 14.56 -12.04 9.95
CA GLY A 182 14.28 -11.65 8.57
C GLY A 182 14.68 -10.20 8.27
N LEU A 183 14.38 -9.28 9.17
CA LEU A 183 14.79 -7.87 9.06
C LEU A 183 16.31 -7.72 9.07
N LYS A 184 16.99 -8.38 10.01
CA LYS A 184 18.45 -8.37 10.13
C LYS A 184 19.12 -8.96 8.89
N ALA A 185 18.66 -10.13 8.44
CA ALA A 185 19.15 -10.79 7.25
C ALA A 185 19.02 -9.93 5.99
N PHE A 186 17.90 -9.22 5.85
CA PHE A 186 17.67 -8.29 4.74
C PHE A 186 18.69 -7.13 4.75
N LEU A 187 18.91 -6.50 5.91
CA LEU A 187 19.89 -5.40 6.04
C LEU A 187 21.33 -5.88 5.81
N GLU A 188 21.66 -7.08 6.24
CA GLU A 188 22.96 -7.72 6.04
C GLU A 188 23.13 -8.37 4.65
N LYS A 189 22.11 -8.28 3.78
CA LYS A 189 22.08 -8.87 2.42
C LYS A 189 22.38 -10.37 2.40
N ARG A 190 21.89 -11.12 3.38
CA ARG A 190 21.98 -12.57 3.49
C ARG A 190 20.59 -13.23 3.51
N LYS A 191 20.55 -14.54 3.38
CA LYS A 191 19.30 -15.30 3.59
C LYS A 191 19.00 -15.41 5.08
N PRO A 192 17.71 -15.30 5.49
CA PRO A 192 17.30 -15.53 6.88
C PRO A 192 17.44 -17.01 7.24
N ILE A 193 17.67 -17.26 8.54
CA ILE A 193 17.69 -18.61 9.13
C ILE A 193 16.52 -18.68 10.11
N TRP A 194 15.48 -19.41 9.73
CA TRP A 194 14.28 -19.55 10.55
C TRP A 194 14.51 -20.53 11.70
N GLU A 195 14.08 -20.18 12.91
CA GLU A 195 13.97 -21.12 14.01
C GLU A 195 12.78 -22.06 13.70
N THR A 196 13.06 -23.36 13.58
CA THR A 196 12.04 -24.42 13.37
C THR A 196 11.41 -24.85 14.66
#